data_a1730d214dbcdbcae39fce211da779b0
#
_entry.id   a1730d214dbcdbcae39fce211da779b0
#
_cell.length_a   1.000
_cell.length_b   1.000
_cell.length_c   1.000
_cell.angle_alpha   90.00
_cell.angle_beta   90.00
_cell.angle_gamma   90.00
#
_symmetry.space_group_name_H-M   'P 1'
#
loop_
_entity.id
_entity.type
_entity.pdbx_description
1 polymer ?
#
loop_
_entity_poly.entity_id
_entity_poly.type
_entity_poly.pdbx_seq_one_letter_code
_entity_poly.pdbx_strand_id
1 'polypeptide(L)' 'METEKFYTIEQVAEMLQVVYLTVYRWIQDGKLKAVKAGKQYRIKQSDLDQFLESKK' A
#
# COMPACT_ATOMS: atom_id res chain seq x y z
N MET A 1 -4.43 21.32 9.95
CA MET A 1 -3.32 20.72 9.25
C MET A 1 -3.54 19.25 8.99
N GLU A 2 -3.55 18.91 7.77
CA GLU A 2 -3.84 17.59 7.34
C GLU A 2 -2.58 16.75 7.22
N THR A 3 -2.53 15.61 7.84
CA THR A 3 -1.35 14.76 7.76
C THR A 3 -1.74 13.41 7.20
N GLU A 4 -1.29 13.15 6.00
CA GLU A 4 -1.55 11.87 5.36
C GLU A 4 -0.71 10.79 6.02
N LYS A 5 -1.35 9.71 6.40
CA LYS A 5 -0.63 8.61 6.99
C LYS A 5 -0.07 7.69 5.90
N PHE A 6 1.16 7.25 6.09
CA PHE A 6 1.82 6.37 5.14
C PHE A 6 2.14 5.04 5.78
N TYR A 7 2.08 4.00 4.97
CA TYR A 7 2.39 2.65 5.43
C TYR A 7 3.49 2.06 4.55
N THR A 8 4.27 1.17 5.14
CA THR A 8 5.24 0.42 4.36
C THR A 8 4.58 -0.82 3.80
N ILE A 9 5.27 -1.47 2.86
CA ILE A 9 4.74 -2.71 2.30
C ILE A 9 4.56 -3.74 3.40
N GLU A 10 5.52 -3.81 4.32
CA GLU A 10 5.43 -4.76 5.42
C GLU A 10 4.20 -4.52 6.27
N GLN A 11 3.93 -3.24 6.56
CA GLN A 11 2.77 -2.91 7.37
C GLN A 11 1.48 -3.27 6.67
N VAL A 12 1.39 -2.99 5.39
CA VAL A 12 0.19 -3.32 4.62
C VAL A 12 0.01 -4.84 4.56
N ALA A 13 1.10 -5.56 4.34
CA ALA A 13 1.03 -7.00 4.27
C ALA A 13 0.50 -7.58 5.58
N GLU A 14 0.96 -7.05 6.69
CA GLU A 14 0.51 -7.53 7.98
C GLU A 14 -0.94 -7.18 8.24
N MET A 15 -1.32 -5.96 7.87
CA MET A 15 -2.70 -5.51 8.06
C MET A 15 -3.69 -6.38 7.28
N LEU A 16 -3.30 -6.79 6.09
CA LEU A 16 -4.17 -7.58 5.24
C LEU A 16 -3.91 -9.07 5.36
N GLN A 17 -2.95 -9.43 6.20
CA GLN A 17 -2.62 -10.83 6.44
C GLN A 17 -2.23 -11.56 5.16
N VAL A 18 -1.38 -10.92 4.39
CA VAL A 18 -0.81 -11.51 3.19
C VAL A 18 0.69 -11.37 3.28
N VAL A 19 1.40 -12.08 2.40
CA VAL A 19 2.86 -11.99 2.43
C VAL A 19 3.33 -10.72 1.73
N TYR A 20 4.55 -10.33 2.04
CA TYR A 20 5.15 -9.12 1.50
C TYR A 20 5.09 -9.11 -0.04
N LEU A 21 5.45 -10.23 -0.63
CA LEU A 21 5.51 -10.31 -2.08
C LEU A 21 4.18 -10.03 -2.74
N THR A 22 3.10 -10.43 -2.09
CA THR A 22 1.77 -10.18 -2.63
C THR A 22 1.51 -8.68 -2.77
N VAL A 23 1.81 -7.92 -1.72
CA VAL A 23 1.63 -6.47 -1.77
C VAL A 23 2.55 -5.85 -2.81
N TYR A 24 3.79 -6.32 -2.86
CA TYR A 24 4.73 -5.80 -3.82
C TYR A 24 4.22 -6.00 -5.26
N ARG A 25 3.65 -7.16 -5.53
CA ARG A 25 3.12 -7.44 -6.85
C ARG A 25 1.93 -6.55 -7.19
N TRP A 26 1.08 -6.29 -6.21
CA TRP A 26 -0.03 -5.38 -6.43
C TRP A 26 0.47 -4.02 -6.88
N ILE A 27 1.56 -3.55 -6.27
CA ILE A 27 2.15 -2.27 -6.64
C ILE A 27 2.73 -2.34 -8.04
N GLN A 28 3.43 -3.41 -8.34
CA GLN A 28 4.04 -3.57 -9.66
C GLN A 28 2.98 -3.66 -10.76
N ASP A 29 1.86 -4.26 -10.46
CA ASP A 29 0.78 -4.41 -11.43
C ASP A 29 -0.06 -3.15 -11.56
N GLY A 30 0.16 -2.18 -10.71
CA GLY A 30 -0.63 -0.96 -10.75
C GLY A 30 -1.96 -1.07 -10.04
N LYS A 31 -2.19 -2.15 -9.33
CA LYS A 31 -3.45 -2.33 -8.61
C LYS A 31 -3.48 -1.53 -7.32
N LEU A 32 -2.33 -1.38 -6.69
CA LEU A 32 -2.21 -0.60 -5.46
C LEU A 32 -1.23 0.51 -5.70
N LYS A 33 -1.68 1.73 -5.51
CA LYS A 33 -0.83 2.88 -5.72
C LYS A 33 0.14 3.06 -4.57
N ALA A 34 1.36 3.41 -4.90
CA ALA A 34 2.38 3.67 -3.90
C ALA A 34 3.36 4.68 -4.46
N VAL A 35 3.98 5.43 -3.57
CA VAL A 35 5.02 6.35 -3.97
C VAL A 35 6.35 5.77 -3.54
N LYS A 36 7.33 5.94 -4.39
CA LYS A 36 8.67 5.44 -4.07
C LYS A 36 9.43 6.53 -3.36
N ALA A 37 9.83 6.25 -2.14
CA ALA A 37 10.59 7.18 -1.32
C ALA A 37 11.94 6.55 -1.04
N GLY A 38 12.95 7.00 -1.79
CA GLY A 38 14.25 6.41 -1.67
C GLY A 38 14.23 4.97 -2.17
N LYS A 39 14.55 4.05 -1.30
CA LYS A 39 14.60 2.64 -1.68
C LYS A 39 13.36 1.88 -1.26
N GLN A 40 12.38 2.60 -0.71
CA GLN A 40 11.20 1.93 -0.19
C GLN A 40 9.95 2.53 -0.81
N TYR A 41 8.91 1.71 -0.81
CA TYR A 41 7.60 2.19 -1.23
C TYR A 41 6.82 2.64 -0.01
N ARG A 42 6.03 3.69 -0.20
CA ARG A 42 5.13 4.19 0.85
C ARG A 42 3.73 4.22 0.28
N ILE A 43 2.79 3.69 1.01
CA ILE A 43 1.41 3.62 0.58
C ILE A 43 0.60 4.61 1.40
N LYS A 44 -0.04 5.55 0.73
CA LYS A 44 -0.92 6.48 1.42
C LYS A 44 -2.13 5.75 1.95
N GLN A 45 -2.63 6.23 3.09
CA GLN A 45 -3.83 5.63 3.64
C GLN A 45 -5.00 5.73 2.67
N SER A 46 -5.14 6.86 2.01
CA SER A 46 -6.24 7.04 1.07
C SER A 46 -6.14 6.07 -0.10
N ASP A 47 -4.93 5.81 -0.57
CA ASP A 47 -4.73 4.84 -1.64
C ASP A 47 -5.06 3.44 -1.17
N LEU A 48 -4.68 3.13 0.06
CA LEU A 48 -4.98 1.82 0.62
C LEU A 48 -6.50 1.64 0.77
N ASP A 49 -7.16 2.67 1.26
CA ASP A 49 -8.61 2.61 1.42
C ASP A 49 -9.31 2.37 0.10
N GLN A 50 -8.86 3.06 -0.95
CA GLN A 50 -9.45 2.87 -2.27
C GLN A 50 -9.21 1.46 -2.78
N PHE A 51 -8.03 0.94 -2.54
CA PHE A 51 -7.73 -0.42 -2.96
C PHE A 51 -8.64 -1.42 -2.29
N LEU A 52 -8.84 -1.24 -1.00
CA LEU A 52 -9.69 -2.16 -0.25
C LEU A 52 -11.14 -2.07 -0.69
N GLU A 53 -11.61 -0.87 -1.00
CA GLU A 53 -12.97 -0.70 -1.47
C GLU A 53 -13.19 -1.36 -2.81
N SER A 54 -12.21 -1.25 -3.69
CA SER A 54 -12.37 -1.78 -5.03
C SER A 54 -12.29 -3.31 -5.05
N LYS A 55 -11.87 -3.91 -3.94
CA LYS A 55 -11.76 -5.35 -3.88
C LYS A 55 -13.04 -6.03 -3.43
N LYS A 56 -14.02 -5.28 -3.12
CA LYS A 56 -15.28 -5.86 -2.64
C LYS A 56 -15.96 -6.71 -3.67
#